data_24f9f04d00da17647cf3b8c240e0d4ed
#
_entry.id   24f9f04d00da17647cf3b8c240e0d4ed
#
_cell.length_a   1.000
_cell.length_b   1.000
_cell.length_c   1.000
_cell.angle_alpha   90.00
_cell.angle_beta   90.00
_cell.angle_gamma   90.00
#
_symmetry.space_group_name_H-M   'P 1'
#
loop_
_entity.id
_entity.type
_entity.pdbx_description
1 polymer ?
#
loop_
_entity_poly.entity_id
_entity_poly.type
_entity_poly.pdbx_seq_one_letter_code
_entity_poly.pdbx_strand_id
1 'polypeptide(L)'
;EFQTFIVPPSHFKDLSHPAINKLIDESAIEIRKAKKIIFVGYSFPEADVHIKALFKKNMSKSVEVHVVDPFMNQSIESSYKSLTSQVSFHKVGFSEFVAKDLRSLLVESIA
;
A
#
# COMPACT_ATOMS: atom_id res chain seq x y z
N GLU A 1 -13.07 -14.19 4.71
CA GLU A 1 -12.49 -13.31 5.72
C GLU A 1 -11.80 -12.10 5.08
N PHE A 2 -12.01 -10.94 5.67
CA PHE A 2 -11.50 -9.68 5.14
C PHE A 2 -10.16 -9.32 5.76
N GLN A 3 -9.15 -9.00 4.93
CA GLN A 3 -7.86 -8.57 5.40
C GLN A 3 -7.37 -7.34 4.63
N THR A 4 -7.06 -6.30 5.37
CA THR A 4 -6.52 -5.06 4.84
C THR A 4 -5.14 -4.81 5.43
N PHE A 5 -4.17 -4.52 4.58
CA PHE A 5 -2.84 -4.15 5.00
C PHE A 5 -2.62 -2.67 4.72
N ILE A 6 -2.35 -1.89 5.77
CA ILE A 6 -2.14 -0.45 5.65
C ILE A 6 -0.64 -0.16 5.74
N VAL A 7 -0.13 0.59 4.76
CA VAL A 7 1.28 0.97 4.70
C VAL A 7 1.40 2.46 4.99
N PRO A 8 1.76 2.84 6.23
CA PRO A 8 1.95 4.25 6.56
C PRO A 8 3.28 4.78 6.00
N PRO A 9 3.48 6.11 6.00
CA PRO A 9 4.68 6.70 5.41
C PRO A 9 5.99 6.19 6.00
N SER A 10 5.98 5.79 7.26
CA SER A 10 7.18 5.38 7.97
C SER A 10 7.41 3.87 8.02
N HIS A 11 6.57 3.10 7.32
CA HIS A 11 6.62 1.63 7.46
C HIS A 11 7.98 1.04 7.08
N PHE A 12 8.57 1.50 5.98
CA PHE A 12 9.89 1.06 5.54
C PHE A 12 10.90 2.21 5.59
N LYS A 13 10.88 2.97 6.67
CA LYS A 13 11.62 4.22 6.76
C LYS A 13 13.14 4.06 6.73
N ASP A 14 13.67 3.05 7.43
CA ASP A 14 15.11 2.87 7.55
C ASP A 14 15.52 1.49 7.09
N LEU A 15 15.90 1.39 5.82
CA LEU A 15 16.29 0.14 5.21
C LEU A 15 17.66 -0.35 5.67
N SER A 16 18.44 0.51 6.33
CA SER A 16 19.74 0.13 6.84
C SER A 16 19.71 -0.44 8.26
N HIS A 17 18.56 -0.33 8.94
CA HIS A 17 18.42 -0.82 10.30
C HIS A 17 18.48 -2.36 10.31
N PRO A 18 19.21 -2.97 11.30
CA PRO A 18 19.32 -4.43 11.34
C PRO A 18 17.99 -5.17 11.45
N ALA A 19 16.97 -4.52 12.04
CA ALA A 19 15.65 -5.14 12.17
C ALA A 19 14.82 -5.12 10.89
N ILE A 20 15.32 -4.53 9.80
CA ILE A 20 14.54 -4.39 8.57
C ILE A 20 14.22 -5.76 7.95
N ASN A 21 15.11 -6.73 8.08
CA ASN A 21 14.86 -8.06 7.52
C ASN A 21 13.65 -8.72 8.17
N LYS A 22 13.52 -8.56 9.48
CA LYS A 22 12.36 -9.09 10.19
C LYS A 22 11.08 -8.40 9.75
N LEU A 23 11.14 -7.08 9.58
CA LEU A 23 9.98 -6.32 9.10
C LEU A 23 9.59 -6.74 7.68
N ILE A 24 10.56 -6.97 6.82
CA ILE A 24 10.31 -7.42 5.45
C ILE A 24 9.65 -8.80 5.45
N ASP A 25 10.15 -9.71 6.25
CA ASP A 25 9.60 -11.07 6.33
C ASP A 25 8.17 -11.06 6.86
N GLU A 26 7.90 -10.28 7.91
CA GLU A 26 6.56 -10.15 8.47
C GLU A 26 5.61 -9.48 7.47
N SER A 27 6.10 -8.46 6.78
CA SER A 27 5.30 -7.76 5.76
C SER A 27 4.97 -8.67 4.59
N ALA A 28 5.89 -9.53 4.17
CA ALA A 28 5.63 -10.46 3.08
C ALA A 28 4.43 -11.36 3.40
N ILE A 29 4.34 -11.82 4.64
CA ILE A 29 3.21 -12.66 5.07
C ILE A 29 1.90 -11.86 4.99
N GLU A 30 1.90 -10.63 5.51
CA GLU A 30 0.71 -9.79 5.50
C GLU A 30 0.28 -9.42 4.07
N ILE A 31 1.24 -9.14 3.21
CA ILE A 31 0.94 -8.80 1.81
C ILE A 31 0.29 -9.99 1.09
N ARG A 32 0.79 -11.20 1.34
CA ARG A 32 0.22 -12.40 0.72
C ARG A 32 -1.22 -12.64 1.13
N LYS A 33 -1.56 -12.31 2.36
CA LYS A 33 -2.92 -12.50 2.89
C LYS A 33 -3.86 -11.37 2.54
N ALA A 34 -3.34 -10.20 2.17
CA ALA A 34 -4.16 -9.01 2.00
C ALA A 34 -5.07 -9.11 0.78
N LYS A 35 -6.32 -8.74 0.96
CA LYS A 35 -7.28 -8.55 -0.12
C LYS A 35 -7.34 -7.09 -0.53
N LYS A 36 -6.93 -6.19 0.35
CA LYS A 36 -6.79 -4.76 0.10
C LYS A 36 -5.50 -4.27 0.70
N ILE A 37 -4.79 -3.42 -0.03
CA ILE A 37 -3.59 -2.76 0.46
C ILE A 37 -3.80 -1.26 0.31
N ILE A 38 -3.59 -0.52 1.39
CA ILE A 38 -3.79 0.93 1.39
C ILE A 38 -2.46 1.60 1.73
N PHE A 39 -1.89 2.30 0.77
CA PHE A 39 -0.68 3.08 0.98
C PHE A 39 -1.07 4.49 1.40
N VAL A 40 -0.59 4.94 2.55
CA VAL A 40 -0.92 6.26 3.09
C VAL A 40 0.32 7.13 3.07
N GLY A 41 0.35 8.12 2.18
CA GLY A 41 1.46 9.06 2.10
C GLY A 41 2.81 8.43 1.77
N TYR A 42 2.83 7.23 1.23
CA TYR A 42 4.06 6.54 0.89
C TYR A 42 4.37 6.73 -0.60
N SER A 43 5.44 7.42 -0.91
CA SER A 43 5.75 7.84 -2.26
C SER A 43 6.54 6.83 -3.10
N PHE A 44 6.79 5.65 -2.64
CA PHE A 44 7.48 4.59 -3.38
C PHE A 44 8.68 5.12 -4.16
N PRO A 45 9.78 5.45 -3.50
CA PRO A 45 10.95 6.00 -4.20
C PRO A 45 11.47 5.05 -5.28
N GLU A 46 11.91 5.60 -6.41
CA GLU A 46 12.41 4.77 -7.51
C GLU A 46 13.61 3.91 -7.11
N ALA A 47 14.43 4.41 -6.18
CA ALA A 47 15.58 3.68 -5.70
C ALA A 47 15.22 2.48 -4.83
N ASP A 48 13.98 2.36 -4.44
CA ASP A 48 13.54 1.34 -3.49
C ASP A 48 13.09 0.07 -4.21
N VAL A 49 14.00 -0.50 -4.99
CA VAL A 49 13.69 -1.69 -5.80
C VAL A 49 13.38 -2.90 -4.94
N HIS A 50 13.97 -2.98 -3.74
CA HIS A 50 13.73 -4.12 -2.85
C HIS A 50 12.31 -4.12 -2.30
N ILE A 51 11.79 -2.95 -1.96
CA ILE A 51 10.42 -2.84 -1.45
C ILE A 51 9.40 -3.06 -2.57
N LYS A 52 9.67 -2.53 -3.76
CA LYS A 52 8.82 -2.82 -4.91
C LYS A 52 8.75 -4.31 -5.20
N ALA A 53 9.90 -4.98 -5.15
CA ALA A 53 9.97 -6.42 -5.38
C ALA A 53 9.20 -7.19 -4.30
N LEU A 54 9.27 -6.72 -3.05
CA LEU A 54 8.54 -7.33 -1.95
C LEU A 54 7.03 -7.36 -2.23
N PHE A 55 6.47 -6.25 -2.64
CA PHE A 55 5.05 -6.18 -2.96
C PHE A 55 4.71 -6.97 -4.23
N LYS A 56 5.49 -6.77 -5.28
CA LYS A 56 5.22 -7.43 -6.56
C LYS A 56 5.26 -8.95 -6.45
N LYS A 57 6.18 -9.47 -5.65
CA LYS A 57 6.35 -10.91 -5.47
C LYS A 57 5.25 -11.52 -4.61
N ASN A 58 4.72 -10.77 -3.65
CA ASN A 58 3.83 -11.33 -2.64
C ASN A 58 2.36 -10.95 -2.78
N MET A 59 2.04 -9.94 -3.57
CA MET A 59 0.65 -9.53 -3.75
C MET A 59 -0.17 -10.59 -4.49
N SER A 60 -1.38 -10.82 -4.01
CA SER A 60 -2.35 -11.64 -4.71
C SER A 60 -2.72 -10.97 -6.04
N LYS A 61 -3.07 -11.76 -7.05
CA LYS A 61 -3.49 -11.22 -8.34
C LYS A 61 -4.80 -10.45 -8.26
N SER A 62 -5.61 -10.72 -7.25
CA SER A 62 -6.91 -10.09 -7.07
C SER A 62 -6.90 -9.00 -6.02
N VAL A 63 -5.73 -8.61 -5.50
CA VAL A 63 -5.66 -7.59 -4.47
C VAL A 63 -6.08 -6.23 -5.01
N GLU A 64 -6.85 -5.48 -4.21
CA GLU A 64 -7.17 -4.09 -4.50
C GLU A 64 -6.13 -3.20 -3.84
N VAL A 65 -5.57 -2.26 -4.60
CA VAL A 65 -4.57 -1.33 -4.06
C VAL A 65 -5.15 0.08 -4.09
N HIS A 66 -5.05 0.76 -2.98
CA HIS A 66 -5.48 2.15 -2.83
C HIS A 66 -4.30 2.98 -2.37
N VAL A 67 -4.10 4.12 -3.00
CA VAL A 67 -3.03 5.05 -2.63
C VAL A 67 -3.66 6.36 -2.21
N VAL A 68 -3.42 6.75 -0.97
CA VAL A 68 -4.02 7.94 -0.36
C VAL A 68 -2.90 8.96 -0.10
N ASP A 69 -2.95 10.09 -0.81
CA ASP A 69 -1.92 11.11 -0.67
C ASP A 69 -2.49 12.45 -1.15
N PRO A 70 -2.54 13.50 -0.29
CA PRO A 70 -3.04 14.80 -0.72
C PRO A 70 -2.13 15.48 -1.75
N PHE A 71 -0.88 15.03 -1.86
CA PHE A 71 0.10 15.59 -2.80
C PHE A 71 0.32 14.69 -4.00
N MET A 72 -0.65 13.85 -4.32
CA MET A 72 -0.57 12.94 -5.46
C MET A 72 -0.21 13.69 -6.74
N ASN A 73 0.72 13.11 -7.53
CA ASN A 73 1.12 13.65 -8.80
C ASN A 73 1.38 12.51 -9.79
N GLN A 74 1.64 12.88 -11.04
CA GLN A 74 1.81 11.89 -12.10
C GLN A 74 3.00 10.95 -11.86
N SER A 75 4.07 11.46 -11.29
CA SER A 75 5.25 10.65 -10.98
C SER A 75 4.91 9.57 -9.95
N ILE A 76 4.20 9.94 -8.90
CA ILE A 76 3.77 9.00 -7.87
C ILE A 76 2.82 7.96 -8.47
N GLU A 77 1.85 8.41 -9.26
CA GLU A 77 0.92 7.48 -9.90
C GLU A 77 1.63 6.47 -10.79
N SER A 78 2.62 6.92 -11.56
CA SER A 78 3.39 6.04 -12.45
C SER A 78 4.12 4.96 -11.67
N SER A 79 4.69 5.32 -10.52
CA SER A 79 5.39 4.36 -9.66
C SER A 79 4.46 3.23 -9.21
N TYR A 80 3.24 3.57 -8.82
CA TYR A 80 2.29 2.56 -8.37
C TYR A 80 1.70 1.76 -9.54
N LYS A 81 1.49 2.39 -10.68
CA LYS A 81 0.98 1.69 -11.85
C LYS A 81 1.97 0.64 -12.37
N SER A 82 3.25 0.83 -12.13
CA SER A 82 4.24 -0.17 -12.48
C SER A 82 4.16 -1.39 -11.56
N LEU A 83 3.57 -1.23 -10.39
CA LEU A 83 3.41 -2.30 -9.42
C LEU A 83 2.19 -3.18 -9.74
N THR A 84 1.07 -2.54 -10.05
CA THR A 84 -0.17 -3.24 -10.37
C THR A 84 -1.07 -2.35 -11.22
N SER A 85 -1.90 -2.98 -12.06
CA SER A 85 -2.91 -2.26 -12.85
C SER A 85 -4.18 -2.01 -12.03
N GLN A 86 -4.36 -2.69 -10.91
CA GLN A 86 -5.56 -2.57 -10.08
C GLN A 86 -5.32 -1.62 -8.91
N VAL A 87 -5.06 -0.35 -9.23
CA VAL A 87 -4.77 0.67 -8.24
C VAL A 87 -5.73 1.84 -8.39
N SER A 88 -6.23 2.33 -7.26
CA SER A 88 -7.08 3.52 -7.19
C SER A 88 -6.35 4.59 -6.42
N PHE A 89 -6.35 5.82 -6.96
CA PHE A 89 -5.66 6.94 -6.35
C PHE A 89 -6.65 7.89 -5.71
N HIS A 90 -6.36 8.31 -4.48
CA HIS A 90 -7.20 9.22 -3.71
C HIS A 90 -6.35 10.43 -3.29
N LYS A 91 -6.55 11.56 -3.95
CA LYS A 91 -5.79 12.78 -3.67
C LYS A 91 -6.41 13.53 -2.50
N VAL A 92 -6.36 12.90 -1.33
CA VAL A 92 -6.93 13.43 -0.09
C VAL A 92 -6.03 13.05 1.08
N GLY A 93 -6.23 13.73 2.22
CA GLY A 93 -5.56 13.33 3.45
C GLY A 93 -6.19 12.07 4.03
N PHE A 94 -5.47 11.39 4.89
CA PHE A 94 -5.94 10.11 5.43
C PHE A 94 -7.23 10.26 6.24
N SER A 95 -7.38 11.33 7.01
CA SER A 95 -8.60 11.55 7.78
C SER A 95 -9.83 11.66 6.89
N GLU A 96 -9.70 12.38 5.79
CA GLU A 96 -10.79 12.53 4.84
C GLU A 96 -11.11 11.22 4.15
N PHE A 97 -10.07 10.46 3.81
CA PHE A 97 -10.24 9.14 3.20
C PHE A 97 -10.99 8.20 4.13
N VAL A 98 -10.61 8.18 5.41
CA VAL A 98 -11.27 7.33 6.41
C VAL A 98 -12.75 7.69 6.53
N ALA A 99 -13.07 8.98 6.51
CA ALA A 99 -14.45 9.42 6.68
C ALA A 99 -15.35 9.06 5.50
N LYS A 100 -14.80 9.08 4.28
CA LYS A 100 -15.62 8.93 3.06
C LYS A 100 -15.40 7.60 2.34
N ASP A 101 -14.14 7.24 2.14
CA ASP A 101 -13.78 6.14 1.24
C ASP A 101 -13.51 4.83 1.97
N LEU A 102 -12.75 4.87 3.05
CA LEU A 102 -12.40 3.65 3.77
C LEU A 102 -13.64 2.98 4.37
N ARG A 103 -14.53 3.77 4.93
CA ARG A 103 -15.77 3.23 5.49
C ARG A 103 -16.56 2.47 4.43
N SER A 104 -16.68 3.05 3.24
CA SER A 104 -17.37 2.42 2.13
C SER A 104 -16.70 1.12 1.71
N LEU A 105 -15.36 1.12 1.61
CA LEU A 105 -14.62 -0.07 1.26
C LEU A 105 -14.80 -1.19 2.28
N LEU A 106 -14.79 -0.85 3.56
CA LEU A 106 -14.96 -1.83 4.63
C LEU A 106 -16.37 -2.41 4.62
N VAL A 107 -17.36 -1.57 4.39
CA VAL A 107 -18.76 -2.03 4.33
C VAL A 107 -18.95 -2.98 3.15
N GLU A 108 -18.41 -2.66 2.00
CA GLU A 108 -18.49 -3.54 0.82
C GLU A 108 -17.83 -4.89 1.09
N SER A 109 -16.73 -4.89 1.82
CA SER A 109 -16.01 -6.12 2.12
C SER A 109 -16.75 -7.02 3.11
N ILE A 110 -17.55 -6.42 3.97
CA ILE A 110 -18.34 -7.16 4.97
C ILE A 110 -19.62 -7.67 4.35
N ALA A 111 -20.19 -6.87 3.49
CA ALA A 111 -21.44 -7.24 2.81
C ALA A 111 -21.22 -8.38 1.83
#